data_80dd2ab1b07cfae280eae40a157f5f10
#
_entry.id   80dd2ab1b07cfae280eae40a157f5f10
#
_cell.length_a   1.000
_cell.length_b   1.000
_cell.length_c   1.000
_cell.angle_alpha   90.00
_cell.angle_beta   90.00
_cell.angle_gamma   90.00
#
_symmetry.space_group_name_H-M   'P 1'
#
loop_
_entity.id
_entity.type
_entity.pdbx_description
1 polymer ?
#
loop_
_entity_poly.entity_id
_entity_poly.type
_entity_poly.pdbx_seq_one_letter_code
_entity_poly.pdbx_strand_id
1 'polypeptide(L)'
;FLIFGFWIFPKMGVEGAALGTLFSRFFMLFFIIFYVKFNRRFTVYLTNLRHISLNFKLFRKIFSLGFPSAIQMFFEVLFFTVAIWLSGFLGKNPQAANQIALNLSSMTFMFAMGLGVTAMIRVGNQKGKKDYISLKRIAYSIFLLVFILDVVFCMLFLLGSDNLPWLYLNRSNPLQFSDVDQVVKIASNLLIVSAFFQISDGIQAVVLGALRGLQDVNIPALITFISYGIFGIPISYFLGIHTQLGAVGIWIGLLSGLSSSALLLFLRFQFLTKKLLLIS
;
A
#
# COMPACT_ATOMS: atom_id res chain seq x y z
N PHE A 1 -12.00 17.31 -13.06
CA PHE A 1 -12.41 18.41 -13.94
C PHE A 1 -11.89 18.20 -15.37
N LEU A 2 -10.59 18.05 -15.59
CA LEU A 2 -9.97 17.92 -16.92
C LEU A 2 -10.35 16.62 -17.67
N ILE A 3 -10.68 15.53 -16.95
CA ILE A 3 -11.05 14.24 -17.57
C ILE A 3 -12.42 14.35 -18.24
N PHE A 4 -13.41 14.84 -17.53
CA PHE A 4 -14.81 14.85 -17.96
C PHE A 4 -15.25 16.19 -18.56
N GLY A 5 -14.42 17.22 -18.53
CA GLY A 5 -14.75 18.53 -19.07
C GLY A 5 -15.80 19.27 -18.23
N PHE A 6 -15.50 19.49 -16.96
CA PHE A 6 -16.44 20.17 -16.05
C PHE A 6 -16.15 21.69 -16.04
N TRP A 7 -17.20 22.48 -16.14
CA TRP A 7 -17.16 23.95 -16.13
C TRP A 7 -16.44 24.54 -17.34
N ILE A 8 -15.31 25.24 -17.13
CA ILE A 8 -14.53 25.95 -18.18
C ILE A 8 -13.52 25.01 -18.86
N PHE A 9 -13.29 23.80 -18.31
CA PHE A 9 -12.26 22.88 -18.79
C PHE A 9 -12.77 22.00 -19.93
N PRO A 10 -12.03 21.87 -21.03
CA PRO A 10 -12.39 20.96 -22.12
C PRO A 10 -12.28 19.50 -21.68
N LYS A 11 -13.08 18.62 -22.26
CA LYS A 11 -13.04 17.18 -22.02
C LYS A 11 -11.79 16.60 -22.68
N MET A 12 -10.76 16.32 -21.90
CA MET A 12 -9.44 15.86 -22.38
C MET A 12 -9.21 14.35 -22.13
N GLY A 13 -10.11 13.64 -21.45
CA GLY A 13 -9.97 12.21 -21.21
C GLY A 13 -8.67 11.84 -20.50
N VAL A 14 -7.90 10.92 -21.11
CA VAL A 14 -6.62 10.42 -20.55
C VAL A 14 -5.56 11.53 -20.45
N GLU A 15 -5.48 12.41 -21.44
CA GLU A 15 -4.56 13.56 -21.38
C GLU A 15 -4.89 14.50 -20.22
N GLY A 16 -6.18 14.71 -19.95
CA GLY A 16 -6.64 15.48 -18.79
C GLY A 16 -6.25 14.86 -17.46
N ALA A 17 -6.24 13.53 -17.35
CA ALA A 17 -5.75 12.82 -16.17
C ALA A 17 -4.24 13.03 -15.97
N ALA A 18 -3.45 12.94 -17.04
CA ALA A 18 -2.01 13.18 -17.00
C ALA A 18 -1.67 14.62 -16.59
N LEU A 19 -2.35 15.61 -17.18
CA LEU A 19 -2.19 17.02 -16.83
C LEU A 19 -2.59 17.29 -15.37
N GLY A 20 -3.70 16.71 -14.89
CA GLY A 20 -4.13 16.82 -13.50
C GLY A 20 -3.06 16.32 -12.51
N THR A 21 -2.44 15.18 -12.83
CA THR A 21 -1.32 14.63 -12.05
C THR A 21 -0.11 15.55 -12.08
N LEU A 22 0.25 16.07 -13.25
CA LEU A 22 1.38 17.00 -13.42
C LEU A 22 1.17 18.27 -12.56
N PHE A 23 0.02 18.92 -12.68
CA PHE A 23 -0.32 20.10 -11.88
C PHE A 23 -0.29 19.82 -10.38
N SER A 24 -0.82 18.69 -9.95
CA SER A 24 -0.78 18.27 -8.54
C SER A 24 0.66 18.14 -8.02
N ARG A 25 1.57 17.57 -8.82
CA ARG A 25 3.00 17.44 -8.45
C ARG A 25 3.70 18.80 -8.38
N PHE A 26 3.45 19.69 -9.34
CA PHE A 26 3.98 21.04 -9.28
C PHE A 26 3.44 21.82 -8.07
N PHE A 27 2.15 21.76 -7.81
CA PHE A 27 1.55 22.41 -6.65
C PHE A 27 2.16 21.90 -5.34
N MET A 28 2.34 20.59 -5.21
CA MET A 28 2.98 19.98 -4.04
C MET A 28 4.43 20.48 -3.88
N LEU A 29 5.20 20.56 -4.97
CA LEU A 29 6.57 21.09 -4.94
C LEU A 29 6.61 22.54 -4.46
N PHE A 30 5.79 23.42 -5.05
CA PHE A 30 5.72 24.83 -4.66
C PHE A 30 5.27 24.99 -3.20
N PHE A 31 4.27 24.21 -2.78
CA PHE A 31 3.78 24.24 -1.40
C PHE A 31 4.87 23.84 -0.40
N ILE A 32 5.64 22.79 -0.68
CA ILE A 32 6.73 22.35 0.20
C ILE A 32 7.84 23.42 0.25
N ILE A 33 8.24 23.96 -0.91
CA ILE A 33 9.27 25.02 -0.95
C ILE A 33 8.81 26.23 -0.14
N PHE A 34 7.58 26.68 -0.34
CA PHE A 34 6.98 27.79 0.40
C PHE A 34 6.94 27.49 1.90
N TYR A 35 6.42 26.33 2.30
CA TYR A 35 6.34 25.93 3.70
C TYR A 35 7.70 25.89 4.39
N VAL A 36 8.71 25.28 3.74
CA VAL A 36 10.07 25.20 4.27
C VAL A 36 10.71 26.60 4.38
N LYS A 37 10.49 27.47 3.39
CA LYS A 37 11.06 28.84 3.38
C LYS A 37 10.46 29.73 4.46
N PHE A 38 9.16 29.63 4.72
CA PHE A 38 8.47 30.52 5.66
C PHE A 38 8.41 29.97 7.10
N ASN A 39 8.69 28.69 7.31
CA ASN A 39 8.67 28.11 8.64
C ASN A 39 10.02 28.26 9.33
N ARG A 40 10.07 29.07 10.41
CA ARG A 40 11.27 29.34 11.19
C ARG A 40 12.03 28.11 11.69
N ARG A 41 11.35 26.97 11.86
CA ARG A 41 11.99 25.74 12.29
C ARG A 41 12.96 25.15 11.26
N PHE A 42 12.79 25.47 9.98
CA PHE A 42 13.65 25.00 8.90
C PHE A 42 14.73 26.00 8.50
N THR A 43 14.72 27.22 9.01
CA THR A 43 15.71 28.26 8.68
C THR A 43 17.15 27.81 8.96
N VAL A 44 17.37 27.06 10.06
CA VAL A 44 18.68 26.51 10.42
C VAL A 44 19.22 25.55 9.36
N TYR A 45 18.34 24.77 8.75
CA TYR A 45 18.73 23.84 7.69
C TYR A 45 18.98 24.56 6.35
N LEU A 46 18.23 25.63 6.07
CA LEU A 46 18.39 26.43 4.85
C LEU A 46 19.70 27.20 4.83
N THR A 47 20.13 27.74 5.96
CA THR A 47 21.43 28.47 6.08
C THR A 47 22.62 27.53 5.85
N ASN A 48 22.50 26.26 6.25
CA ASN A 48 23.54 25.25 6.07
C ASN A 48 23.59 24.64 4.67
N LEU A 49 22.58 24.86 3.81
CA LEU A 49 22.58 24.40 2.42
C LEU A 49 23.73 24.96 1.56
N ARG A 50 24.30 26.10 1.95
CA ARG A 50 25.46 26.70 1.25
C ARG A 50 26.77 25.93 1.46
N HIS A 51 26.84 25.03 2.42
CA HIS A 51 28.03 24.24 2.77
C HIS A 51 27.81 22.74 2.55
N ILE A 52 27.12 22.38 1.46
CA ILE A 52 26.90 20.95 1.13
C ILE A 52 28.21 20.35 0.65
N SER A 53 28.78 19.46 1.44
CA SER A 53 29.88 18.58 1.01
C SER A 53 29.35 17.21 0.63
N LEU A 54 29.76 16.71 -0.54
CA LEU A 54 29.41 15.35 -0.97
C LEU A 54 30.17 14.35 -0.08
N ASN A 55 29.43 13.64 0.77
CA ASN A 55 29.98 12.60 1.61
C ASN A 55 29.64 11.22 1.00
N PHE A 56 30.64 10.60 0.37
CA PHE A 56 30.48 9.31 -0.31
C PHE A 56 30.07 8.16 0.65
N LYS A 57 30.49 8.21 1.92
CA LYS A 57 30.08 7.23 2.93
C LYS A 57 28.57 7.32 3.21
N LEU A 58 28.06 8.56 3.32
CA LEU A 58 26.64 8.80 3.54
C LEU A 58 25.82 8.37 2.30
N PHE A 59 26.30 8.69 1.10
CA PHE A 59 25.67 8.28 -0.16
C PHE A 59 25.58 6.75 -0.26
N ARG A 60 26.66 6.04 0.01
CA ARG A 60 26.67 4.56 0.03
C ARG A 60 25.69 3.98 1.05
N LYS A 61 25.58 4.61 2.24
CA LYS A 61 24.60 4.18 3.27
C LYS A 61 23.16 4.39 2.81
N ILE A 62 22.86 5.55 2.21
CA ILE A 62 21.52 5.85 1.65
C ILE A 62 21.18 4.82 0.57
N PHE A 63 22.10 4.54 -0.34
CA PHE A 63 21.89 3.57 -1.42
C PHE A 63 21.70 2.14 -0.88
N SER A 64 22.48 1.71 0.12
CA SER A 64 22.36 0.38 0.72
C SER A 64 21.04 0.15 1.47
N LEU A 65 20.37 1.21 1.92
CA LEU A 65 19.04 1.13 2.53
C LEU A 65 17.92 1.33 1.48
N GLY A 66 18.15 2.22 0.52
CA GLY A 66 17.14 2.55 -0.48
C GLY A 66 16.94 1.44 -1.52
N PHE A 67 18.03 0.83 -2.00
CA PHE A 67 17.95 -0.18 -3.05
C PHE A 67 17.14 -1.44 -2.64
N PRO A 68 17.36 -2.07 -1.47
CA PRO A 68 16.51 -3.18 -1.04
C PRO A 68 15.05 -2.78 -0.82
N SER A 69 14.81 -1.55 -0.32
CA SER A 69 13.46 -1.03 -0.15
C SER A 69 12.75 -0.82 -1.50
N ALA A 70 13.49 -0.38 -2.53
CA ALA A 70 12.95 -0.24 -3.88
C ALA A 70 12.63 -1.60 -4.51
N ILE A 71 13.51 -2.59 -4.35
CA ILE A 71 13.28 -3.98 -4.80
C ILE A 71 12.03 -4.56 -4.12
N GLN A 72 11.90 -4.37 -2.82
CA GLN A 72 10.72 -4.85 -2.09
C GLN A 72 9.43 -4.21 -2.63
N MET A 73 9.41 -2.91 -2.88
CA MET A 73 8.27 -2.22 -3.46
C MET A 73 7.99 -2.68 -4.91
N PHE A 74 9.04 -2.98 -5.68
CA PHE A 74 8.91 -3.55 -7.02
C PHE A 74 8.18 -4.92 -6.99
N PHE A 75 8.55 -5.82 -6.07
CA PHE A 75 7.86 -7.11 -5.93
C PHE A 75 6.40 -6.96 -5.50
N GLU A 76 6.11 -5.99 -4.65
CA GLU A 76 4.75 -5.67 -4.24
C GLU A 76 3.91 -5.21 -5.43
N VAL A 77 4.39 -4.25 -6.22
CA VAL A 77 3.72 -3.79 -7.43
C VAL A 77 3.58 -4.92 -8.46
N LEU A 78 4.62 -5.74 -8.63
CA LEU A 78 4.58 -6.89 -9.53
C LEU A 78 3.50 -7.90 -9.13
N PHE A 79 3.37 -8.16 -7.84
CA PHE A 79 2.36 -9.07 -7.29
C PHE A 79 0.93 -8.63 -7.64
N PHE A 80 0.60 -7.37 -7.43
CA PHE A 80 -0.70 -6.81 -7.85
C PHE A 80 -0.88 -6.79 -9.37
N THR A 81 0.19 -6.49 -10.12
CA THR A 81 0.15 -6.49 -11.59
C THR A 81 -0.15 -7.88 -12.14
N VAL A 82 0.46 -8.92 -11.57
CA VAL A 82 0.16 -10.31 -11.95
C VAL A 82 -1.31 -10.65 -11.67
N ALA A 83 -1.86 -10.21 -10.53
CA ALA A 83 -3.27 -10.42 -10.23
C ALA A 83 -4.22 -9.73 -11.24
N ILE A 84 -3.86 -8.53 -11.71
CA ILE A 84 -4.60 -7.83 -12.77
C ILE A 84 -4.55 -8.63 -14.08
N TRP A 85 -3.38 -9.16 -14.47
CA TRP A 85 -3.23 -9.99 -15.66
C TRP A 85 -4.04 -11.30 -15.57
N LEU A 86 -3.94 -11.99 -14.45
CA LEU A 86 -4.73 -13.21 -14.21
C LEU A 86 -6.24 -12.94 -14.30
N SER A 87 -6.70 -11.82 -13.75
CA SER A 87 -8.11 -11.42 -13.88
C SER A 87 -8.50 -11.12 -15.32
N GLY A 88 -7.58 -10.61 -16.14
CA GLY A 88 -7.78 -10.38 -17.58
C GLY A 88 -7.97 -11.69 -18.39
N PHE A 89 -7.26 -12.78 -18.02
CA PHE A 89 -7.44 -14.08 -18.64
C PHE A 89 -8.82 -14.68 -18.37
N LEU A 90 -9.47 -14.32 -17.27
CA LEU A 90 -10.84 -14.75 -16.95
C LEU A 90 -11.92 -13.99 -17.73
N GLY A 91 -11.55 -12.91 -18.41
CA GLY A 91 -12.42 -12.11 -19.24
C GLY A 91 -12.65 -10.66 -18.74
N LYS A 92 -13.43 -9.90 -19.52
CA LYS A 92 -13.62 -8.45 -19.27
C LYS A 92 -14.38 -8.15 -17.96
N ASN A 93 -15.39 -8.95 -17.60
CA ASN A 93 -16.20 -8.73 -16.42
C ASN A 93 -15.43 -8.99 -15.12
N PRO A 94 -14.69 -10.11 -14.96
CA PRO A 94 -13.78 -10.31 -13.83
C PRO A 94 -12.69 -9.24 -13.73
N GLN A 95 -12.13 -8.78 -14.85
CA GLN A 95 -11.13 -7.71 -14.85
C GLN A 95 -11.69 -6.37 -14.38
N ALA A 96 -12.90 -6.01 -14.84
CA ALA A 96 -13.59 -4.79 -14.38
C ALA A 96 -13.91 -4.85 -12.88
N ALA A 97 -14.43 -5.99 -12.41
CA ALA A 97 -14.70 -6.22 -10.99
C ALA A 97 -13.44 -6.14 -10.13
N ASN A 98 -12.34 -6.74 -10.60
CA ASN A 98 -11.03 -6.66 -9.94
C ASN A 98 -10.55 -5.21 -9.82
N GLN A 99 -10.74 -4.39 -10.86
CA GLN A 99 -10.33 -2.99 -10.83
C GLN A 99 -11.15 -2.18 -9.82
N ILE A 100 -12.46 -2.45 -9.67
CA ILE A 100 -13.30 -1.83 -8.64
C ILE A 100 -12.79 -2.19 -7.24
N ALA A 101 -12.56 -3.48 -6.99
CA ALA A 101 -12.08 -3.96 -5.70
C ALA A 101 -10.70 -3.39 -5.35
N LEU A 102 -9.75 -3.35 -6.31
CA LEU A 102 -8.43 -2.75 -6.12
C LEU A 102 -8.51 -1.24 -5.82
N ASN A 103 -9.38 -0.49 -6.49
CA ASN A 103 -9.55 0.94 -6.22
C ASN A 103 -10.04 1.19 -4.80
N LEU A 104 -11.06 0.46 -4.36
CA LEU A 104 -11.60 0.58 -3.01
C LEU A 104 -10.57 0.18 -1.96
N SER A 105 -9.85 -0.93 -2.16
CA SER A 105 -8.78 -1.37 -1.26
C SER A 105 -7.61 -0.37 -1.21
N SER A 106 -7.25 0.25 -2.33
CA SER A 106 -6.18 1.24 -2.35
C SER A 106 -6.52 2.52 -1.57
N MET A 107 -7.80 2.90 -1.51
CA MET A 107 -8.24 4.03 -0.68
C MET A 107 -8.02 3.75 0.81
N THR A 108 -8.38 2.56 1.29
CA THR A 108 -8.16 2.16 2.69
C THR A 108 -6.68 1.98 3.00
N PHE A 109 -5.92 1.41 2.08
CA PHE A 109 -4.46 1.24 2.20
C PHE A 109 -3.71 2.55 2.41
N MET A 110 -4.19 3.69 1.87
CA MET A 110 -3.53 4.99 2.08
C MET A 110 -3.44 5.36 3.57
N PHE A 111 -4.41 4.98 4.39
CA PHE A 111 -4.37 5.19 5.84
C PHE A 111 -3.29 4.33 6.50
N ALA A 112 -3.23 3.05 6.16
CA ALA A 112 -2.20 2.14 6.65
C ALA A 112 -0.79 2.58 6.23
N MET A 113 -0.63 3.08 4.99
CA MET A 113 0.62 3.65 4.50
C MET A 113 1.06 4.87 5.32
N GLY A 114 0.15 5.77 5.67
CA GLY A 114 0.42 6.92 6.55
C GLY A 114 0.90 6.48 7.94
N LEU A 115 0.26 5.46 8.51
CA LEU A 115 0.69 4.86 9.79
C LEU A 115 2.04 4.13 9.66
N GLY A 116 2.32 3.49 8.52
CA GLY A 116 3.62 2.87 8.22
C GLY A 116 4.76 3.89 8.20
N VAL A 117 4.55 5.04 7.56
CA VAL A 117 5.52 6.16 7.60
C VAL A 117 5.71 6.68 9.03
N THR A 118 4.62 6.79 9.80
CA THR A 118 4.68 7.19 11.22
C THR A 118 5.49 6.20 12.04
N ALA A 119 5.28 4.88 11.83
CA ALA A 119 6.04 3.83 12.49
C ALA A 119 7.54 3.94 12.16
N MET A 120 7.88 4.13 10.89
CA MET A 120 9.26 4.32 10.43
C MET A 120 9.96 5.49 11.15
N ILE A 121 9.32 6.64 11.20
CA ILE A 121 9.88 7.86 11.81
C ILE A 121 10.02 7.69 13.33
N ARG A 122 8.97 7.21 14.01
CA ARG A 122 8.96 7.08 15.47
C ARG A 122 9.91 6.01 15.97
N VAL A 123 9.91 4.84 15.34
CA VAL A 123 10.84 3.75 15.67
C VAL A 123 12.28 4.15 15.39
N GLY A 124 12.55 4.79 14.24
CA GLY A 124 13.88 5.28 13.90
C GLY A 124 14.39 6.34 14.89
N ASN A 125 13.53 7.24 15.35
CA ASN A 125 13.87 8.26 16.33
C ASN A 125 14.23 7.64 17.70
N GLN A 126 13.43 6.69 18.20
CA GLN A 126 13.73 6.01 19.47
C GLN A 126 14.98 5.12 19.38
N LYS A 127 15.22 4.47 18.24
CA LYS A 127 16.49 3.77 17.99
C LYS A 127 17.68 4.71 18.11
N GLY A 128 17.59 5.94 17.53
CA GLY A 128 18.62 6.95 17.64
C GLY A 128 18.89 7.40 19.07
N LYS A 129 17.85 7.45 19.92
CA LYS A 129 17.94 7.76 21.36
C LYS A 129 18.40 6.58 22.21
N LYS A 130 18.51 5.37 21.63
CA LYS A 130 18.78 4.10 22.32
C LYS A 130 17.70 3.73 23.37
N ASP A 131 16.50 4.27 23.26
CA ASP A 131 15.37 3.94 24.13
C ASP A 131 14.54 2.81 23.50
N TYR A 132 14.96 1.57 23.74
CA TYR A 132 14.35 0.39 23.13
C TYR A 132 13.02 -0.02 23.78
N ILE A 133 12.78 0.40 25.03
CA ILE A 133 11.52 0.14 25.73
C ILE A 133 10.41 1.00 25.09
N SER A 134 10.65 2.30 24.97
CA SER A 134 9.71 3.20 24.30
C SER A 134 9.55 2.87 22.81
N LEU A 135 10.61 2.42 22.14
CA LEU A 135 10.57 1.95 20.76
C LEU A 135 9.54 0.84 20.60
N LYS A 136 9.64 -0.20 21.43
CA LYS A 136 8.72 -1.34 21.39
C LYS A 136 7.29 -0.89 21.68
N ARG A 137 7.06 -0.09 22.73
CA ARG A 137 5.74 0.43 23.10
C ARG A 137 5.10 1.23 21.96
N ILE A 138 5.84 2.15 21.35
CA ILE A 138 5.35 2.98 20.25
C ILE A 138 5.00 2.11 19.03
N ALA A 139 5.85 1.16 18.66
CA ALA A 139 5.59 0.27 17.53
C ALA A 139 4.28 -0.53 17.75
N TYR A 140 4.11 -1.15 18.92
CA TYR A 140 2.89 -1.91 19.22
C TYR A 140 1.64 -1.03 19.28
N SER A 141 1.75 0.22 19.78
CA SER A 141 0.62 1.16 19.76
C SER A 141 0.18 1.48 18.32
N ILE A 142 1.14 1.61 17.39
CA ILE A 142 0.80 1.87 15.98
C ILE A 142 0.24 0.59 15.31
N PHE A 143 0.76 -0.59 15.67
CA PHE A 143 0.21 -1.88 15.17
C PHE A 143 -1.23 -2.09 15.65
N LEU A 144 -1.53 -1.75 16.88
CA LEU A 144 -2.89 -1.80 17.40
C LEU A 144 -3.80 -0.79 16.70
N LEU A 145 -3.30 0.42 16.48
CA LEU A 145 -4.07 1.48 15.82
C LEU A 145 -4.44 1.09 14.38
N VAL A 146 -3.49 0.56 13.58
CA VAL A 146 -3.80 0.10 12.23
C VAL A 146 -4.76 -1.08 12.26
N PHE A 147 -4.58 -2.03 13.17
CA PHE A 147 -5.48 -3.17 13.30
C PHE A 147 -6.94 -2.74 13.58
N ILE A 148 -7.15 -1.80 14.53
CA ILE A 148 -8.48 -1.27 14.83
C ILE A 148 -9.07 -0.58 13.58
N LEU A 149 -8.28 0.21 12.87
CA LEU A 149 -8.70 0.93 11.67
C LEU A 149 -9.06 -0.04 10.54
N ASP A 150 -8.25 -1.08 10.33
CA ASP A 150 -8.50 -2.10 9.31
C ASP A 150 -9.73 -2.95 9.65
N VAL A 151 -10.01 -3.21 10.94
CA VAL A 151 -11.25 -3.87 11.37
C VAL A 151 -12.47 -3.00 11.06
N VAL A 152 -12.38 -1.69 11.24
CA VAL A 152 -13.46 -0.76 10.85
C VAL A 152 -13.69 -0.81 9.34
N PHE A 153 -12.64 -0.76 8.54
CA PHE A 153 -12.75 -0.87 7.08
C PHE A 153 -13.25 -2.26 6.64
N CYS A 154 -12.83 -3.32 7.34
CA CYS A 154 -13.33 -4.67 7.10
C CYS A 154 -14.86 -4.71 7.28
N MET A 155 -15.38 -4.18 8.38
CA MET A 155 -16.82 -4.08 8.61
C MET A 155 -17.52 -3.25 7.53
N LEU A 156 -16.94 -2.11 7.11
CA LEU A 156 -17.49 -1.29 6.03
C LEU A 156 -17.56 -2.05 4.71
N PHE A 157 -16.56 -2.85 4.37
CA PHE A 157 -16.56 -3.62 3.13
C PHE A 157 -17.54 -4.80 3.19
N LEU A 158 -17.64 -5.48 4.34
CA LEU A 158 -18.61 -6.56 4.51
C LEU A 158 -20.06 -6.06 4.45
N LEU A 159 -20.38 -4.96 5.13
CA LEU A 159 -21.72 -4.37 5.14
C LEU A 159 -22.06 -3.66 3.83
N GLY A 160 -21.05 -3.13 3.15
CA GLY A 160 -21.21 -2.37 1.91
C GLY A 160 -20.94 -3.17 0.64
N SER A 161 -20.63 -4.46 0.72
CA SER A 161 -20.19 -5.28 -0.43
C SER A 161 -21.12 -5.20 -1.64
N ASP A 162 -22.44 -5.17 -1.43
CA ASP A 162 -23.43 -5.10 -2.49
C ASP A 162 -23.66 -3.69 -3.05
N ASN A 163 -23.38 -2.66 -2.25
CA ASN A 163 -23.64 -1.27 -2.61
C ASN A 163 -22.40 -0.55 -3.17
N LEU A 164 -21.23 -0.83 -2.64
CA LEU A 164 -19.98 -0.15 -3.04
C LEU A 164 -19.65 -0.27 -4.53
N PRO A 165 -19.85 -1.41 -5.23
CA PRO A 165 -19.60 -1.50 -6.67
C PRO A 165 -20.42 -0.52 -7.49
N TRP A 166 -21.64 -0.16 -7.03
CA TRP A 166 -22.52 0.79 -7.71
C TRP A 166 -22.00 2.22 -7.71
N LEU A 167 -21.00 2.56 -6.91
CA LEU A 167 -20.34 3.87 -6.99
C LEU A 167 -19.55 4.05 -8.29
N TYR A 168 -19.17 2.94 -8.94
CA TYR A 168 -18.40 2.92 -10.19
C TYR A 168 -19.23 2.65 -11.43
N LEU A 169 -20.43 2.12 -11.27
CA LEU A 169 -21.27 1.63 -12.35
C LEU A 169 -22.60 2.41 -12.42
N ASN A 170 -23.00 2.80 -13.62
CA ASN A 170 -24.21 3.55 -13.82
C ASN A 170 -25.37 2.63 -14.23
N ARG A 171 -26.50 2.71 -13.52
CA ARG A 171 -27.71 1.93 -13.80
C ARG A 171 -28.46 2.36 -15.07
N SER A 172 -28.08 3.49 -15.69
CA SER A 172 -28.92 4.18 -16.70
C SER A 172 -28.82 3.60 -18.12
N ASN A 173 -28.05 2.54 -18.39
CA ASN A 173 -27.86 2.04 -19.74
C ASN A 173 -28.48 0.63 -19.93
N PRO A 174 -29.70 0.52 -20.51
CA PRO A 174 -30.47 -0.75 -20.61
C PRO A 174 -29.78 -1.83 -21.45
N LEU A 175 -28.89 -1.44 -22.39
CA LEU A 175 -28.22 -2.36 -23.32
C LEU A 175 -27.03 -3.11 -22.69
N GLN A 176 -26.64 -2.79 -21.46
CA GLN A 176 -25.51 -3.40 -20.74
C GLN A 176 -25.88 -4.04 -19.40
N PHE A 177 -27.19 -4.19 -19.10
CA PHE A 177 -27.67 -4.66 -17.79
C PHE A 177 -27.07 -6.00 -17.36
N SER A 178 -27.01 -7.00 -18.25
CA SER A 178 -26.51 -8.32 -17.91
C SER A 178 -25.00 -8.32 -17.56
N ASP A 179 -24.21 -7.53 -18.27
CA ASP A 179 -22.78 -7.39 -18.00
C ASP A 179 -22.52 -6.62 -16.70
N VAL A 180 -23.29 -5.56 -16.44
CA VAL A 180 -23.17 -4.74 -15.22
C VAL A 180 -23.52 -5.56 -13.98
N ASP A 181 -24.62 -6.32 -14.00
CA ASP A 181 -25.01 -7.17 -12.87
C ASP A 181 -23.98 -8.27 -12.58
N GLN A 182 -23.38 -8.85 -13.62
CA GLN A 182 -22.29 -9.81 -13.45
C GLN A 182 -21.06 -9.17 -12.82
N VAL A 183 -20.65 -7.97 -13.26
CA VAL A 183 -19.52 -7.23 -12.69
C VAL A 183 -19.80 -6.90 -11.23
N VAL A 184 -20.99 -6.42 -10.89
CA VAL A 184 -21.39 -6.14 -9.51
C VAL A 184 -21.31 -7.37 -8.64
N LYS A 185 -21.89 -8.49 -9.07
CA LYS A 185 -21.87 -9.75 -8.32
C LYS A 185 -20.45 -10.26 -8.06
N ILE A 186 -19.59 -10.20 -9.08
CA ILE A 186 -18.18 -10.58 -8.92
C ILE A 186 -17.49 -9.59 -7.97
N ALA A 187 -17.68 -8.29 -8.15
CA ALA A 187 -17.06 -7.25 -7.30
C ALA A 187 -17.51 -7.37 -5.84
N SER A 188 -18.79 -7.66 -5.56
CA SER A 188 -19.28 -7.91 -4.20
C SER A 188 -18.55 -9.09 -3.55
N ASN A 189 -18.37 -10.20 -4.26
CA ASN A 189 -17.62 -11.33 -3.76
C ASN A 189 -16.13 -11.00 -3.54
N LEU A 190 -15.53 -10.20 -4.41
CA LEU A 190 -14.16 -9.74 -4.24
C LEU A 190 -14.00 -8.83 -3.03
N LEU A 191 -14.99 -7.96 -2.75
CA LEU A 191 -14.99 -7.07 -1.60
C LEU A 191 -15.07 -7.84 -0.27
N ILE A 192 -15.75 -8.98 -0.22
CA ILE A 192 -15.76 -9.86 0.96
C ILE A 192 -14.33 -10.38 1.24
N VAL A 193 -13.62 -10.86 0.23
CA VAL A 193 -12.22 -11.29 0.39
C VAL A 193 -11.32 -10.09 0.73
N SER A 194 -11.55 -8.96 0.07
CA SER A 194 -10.82 -7.72 0.30
C SER A 194 -11.00 -7.19 1.72
N ALA A 195 -12.14 -7.43 2.37
CA ALA A 195 -12.35 -7.07 3.76
C ALA A 195 -11.33 -7.72 4.71
N PHE A 196 -10.98 -8.97 4.48
CA PHE A 196 -9.93 -9.66 5.25
C PHE A 196 -8.52 -9.33 4.77
N PHE A 197 -8.36 -9.17 3.46
CA PHE A 197 -7.12 -8.83 2.81
C PHE A 197 -6.50 -7.54 3.37
N GLN A 198 -7.28 -6.47 3.55
CA GLN A 198 -6.76 -5.19 4.02
C GLN A 198 -6.23 -5.24 5.45
N ILE A 199 -6.71 -6.14 6.32
CA ILE A 199 -6.14 -6.33 7.67
C ILE A 199 -4.69 -6.82 7.55
N SER A 200 -4.44 -7.79 6.67
CA SER A 200 -3.08 -8.31 6.44
C SER A 200 -2.19 -7.26 5.78
N ASP A 201 -2.72 -6.49 4.84
CA ASP A 201 -2.03 -5.45 4.09
C ASP A 201 -1.63 -4.28 5.01
N GLY A 202 -2.54 -3.79 5.83
CA GLY A 202 -2.28 -2.72 6.78
C GLY A 202 -1.25 -3.10 7.84
N ILE A 203 -1.37 -4.29 8.46
CA ILE A 203 -0.38 -4.80 9.41
C ILE A 203 0.99 -4.92 8.72
N GLN A 204 1.05 -5.48 7.52
CA GLN A 204 2.29 -5.59 6.75
C GLN A 204 2.93 -4.23 6.52
N ALA A 205 2.17 -3.24 6.03
CA ALA A 205 2.68 -1.90 5.72
C ALA A 205 3.29 -1.22 6.95
N VAL A 206 2.64 -1.34 8.12
CA VAL A 206 3.10 -0.70 9.36
C VAL A 206 4.30 -1.43 9.96
N VAL A 207 4.31 -2.77 9.95
CA VAL A 207 5.45 -3.56 10.43
C VAL A 207 6.68 -3.33 9.55
N LEU A 208 6.49 -3.26 8.23
CA LEU A 208 7.53 -2.94 7.28
C LEU A 208 8.09 -1.52 7.51
N GLY A 209 7.23 -0.55 7.80
CA GLY A 209 7.62 0.79 8.21
C GLY A 209 8.50 0.77 9.47
N ALA A 210 8.10 0.02 10.49
CA ALA A 210 8.89 -0.14 11.72
C ALA A 210 10.26 -0.78 11.47
N LEU A 211 10.34 -1.82 10.61
CA LEU A 211 11.61 -2.46 10.22
C LEU A 211 12.51 -1.50 9.43
N ARG A 212 11.95 -0.69 8.53
CA ARG A 212 12.71 0.39 7.86
C ARG A 212 13.24 1.41 8.86
N GLY A 213 12.47 1.76 9.89
CA GLY A 213 12.92 2.59 11.01
C GLY A 213 14.09 1.98 11.77
N LEU A 214 14.12 0.65 11.91
CA LEU A 214 15.26 -0.11 12.45
C LEU A 214 16.44 -0.25 11.46
N GLN A 215 16.33 0.28 10.24
CA GLN A 215 17.30 0.11 9.15
C GLN A 215 17.53 -1.37 8.76
N ASP A 216 16.54 -2.22 9.03
CA ASP A 216 16.50 -3.60 8.55
C ASP A 216 15.63 -3.64 7.28
N VAL A 217 16.27 -3.69 6.12
CA VAL A 217 15.58 -3.61 4.81
C VAL A 217 15.84 -4.84 3.94
N ASN A 218 16.99 -5.51 4.09
CA ASN A 218 17.38 -6.64 3.26
C ASN A 218 16.53 -7.89 3.55
N ILE A 219 16.36 -8.22 4.83
CA ILE A 219 15.56 -9.40 5.22
C ILE A 219 14.08 -9.18 4.94
N PRO A 220 13.47 -8.02 5.24
CA PRO A 220 12.11 -7.71 4.78
C PRO A 220 11.92 -7.84 3.27
N ALA A 221 12.85 -7.37 2.44
CA ALA A 221 12.76 -7.53 0.99
C ALA A 221 12.77 -9.01 0.55
N LEU A 222 13.59 -9.85 1.20
CA LEU A 222 13.60 -11.29 0.96
C LEU A 222 12.30 -11.97 1.41
N ILE A 223 11.78 -11.59 2.59
CA ILE A 223 10.51 -12.12 3.11
C ILE A 223 9.36 -11.81 2.14
N THR A 224 9.25 -10.56 1.67
CA THR A 224 8.19 -10.18 0.72
C THR A 224 8.33 -10.90 -0.61
N PHE A 225 9.55 -11.06 -1.13
CA PHE A 225 9.81 -11.83 -2.34
C PHE A 225 9.34 -13.28 -2.21
N ILE A 226 9.68 -13.96 -1.10
CA ILE A 226 9.27 -15.35 -0.85
C ILE A 226 7.75 -15.43 -0.68
N SER A 227 7.16 -14.54 0.12
CA SER A 227 5.73 -14.55 0.40
C SER A 227 4.89 -14.31 -0.86
N TYR A 228 5.30 -13.39 -1.72
CA TYR A 228 4.57 -13.09 -2.94
C TYR A 228 4.89 -14.05 -4.07
N GLY A 229 6.18 -14.37 -4.29
CA GLY A 229 6.62 -15.19 -5.40
C GLY A 229 6.33 -16.67 -5.21
N ILE A 230 6.54 -17.21 -3.99
CA ILE A 230 6.40 -18.65 -3.73
C ILE A 230 5.00 -19.01 -3.23
N PHE A 231 4.38 -18.18 -2.41
CA PHE A 231 3.04 -18.46 -1.89
C PHE A 231 1.96 -17.72 -2.68
N GLY A 232 2.03 -16.41 -2.77
CA GLY A 232 0.94 -15.59 -3.30
C GLY A 232 0.63 -15.87 -4.78
N ILE A 233 1.62 -15.73 -5.67
CA ILE A 233 1.43 -15.90 -7.12
C ILE A 233 0.99 -17.32 -7.49
N PRO A 234 1.65 -18.41 -7.01
CA PRO A 234 1.22 -19.76 -7.35
C PRO A 234 -0.19 -20.10 -6.85
N ILE A 235 -0.54 -19.66 -5.63
CA ILE A 235 -1.89 -19.86 -5.09
C ILE A 235 -2.92 -19.06 -5.90
N SER A 236 -2.63 -17.80 -6.25
CA SER A 236 -3.50 -16.98 -7.10
C SER A 236 -3.72 -17.60 -8.47
N TYR A 237 -2.66 -18.12 -9.08
CA TYR A 237 -2.73 -18.79 -10.38
C TYR A 237 -3.55 -20.09 -10.30
N PHE A 238 -3.24 -20.95 -9.33
CA PHE A 238 -3.92 -22.22 -9.18
C PHE A 238 -5.41 -22.06 -8.88
N LEU A 239 -5.74 -21.24 -7.86
CA LEU A 239 -7.13 -21.02 -7.46
C LEU A 239 -7.91 -20.20 -8.49
N GLY A 240 -7.24 -19.26 -9.18
CA GLY A 240 -7.89 -18.41 -10.17
C GLY A 240 -8.18 -19.10 -11.51
N ILE A 241 -7.24 -19.93 -11.99
CA ILE A 241 -7.31 -20.50 -13.34
C ILE A 241 -7.78 -21.97 -13.33
N HIS A 242 -7.33 -22.76 -12.35
CA HIS A 242 -7.61 -24.21 -12.31
C HIS A 242 -8.79 -24.61 -11.42
N THR A 243 -9.44 -23.64 -10.76
CA THR A 243 -10.65 -23.90 -9.97
C THR A 243 -11.83 -23.05 -10.44
N GLN A 244 -13.03 -23.38 -9.97
CA GLN A 244 -14.24 -22.61 -10.29
C GLN A 244 -14.33 -21.26 -9.52
N LEU A 245 -13.31 -20.94 -8.69
CA LEU A 245 -13.32 -19.71 -7.90
C LEU A 245 -13.02 -18.46 -8.74
N GLY A 246 -12.33 -18.60 -9.89
CA GLY A 246 -12.05 -17.50 -10.79
C GLY A 246 -11.39 -16.31 -10.09
N ALA A 247 -11.95 -15.10 -10.25
CA ALA A 247 -11.39 -13.87 -9.67
C ALA A 247 -11.31 -13.92 -8.13
N VAL A 248 -12.25 -14.60 -7.46
CA VAL A 248 -12.21 -14.81 -6.00
C VAL A 248 -10.97 -15.63 -5.60
N GLY A 249 -10.64 -16.65 -6.38
CA GLY A 249 -9.45 -17.48 -6.18
C GLY A 249 -8.15 -16.66 -6.27
N ILE A 250 -8.07 -15.71 -7.22
CA ILE A 250 -6.93 -14.78 -7.33
C ILE A 250 -6.78 -13.99 -6.05
N TRP A 251 -7.85 -13.42 -5.51
CA TRP A 251 -7.82 -12.61 -4.28
C TRP A 251 -7.50 -13.43 -3.02
N ILE A 252 -7.93 -14.69 -2.96
CA ILE A 252 -7.51 -15.61 -1.89
C ILE A 252 -5.98 -15.83 -1.95
N GLY A 253 -5.41 -15.94 -3.14
CA GLY A 253 -3.97 -16.02 -3.31
C GLY A 253 -3.26 -14.73 -2.90
N LEU A 254 -3.80 -13.55 -3.23
CA LEU A 254 -3.29 -12.26 -2.73
C LEU A 254 -3.33 -12.21 -1.20
N LEU A 255 -4.45 -12.58 -0.59
CA LEU A 255 -4.61 -12.65 0.86
C LEU A 255 -3.57 -13.58 1.50
N SER A 256 -3.33 -14.75 0.93
CA SER A 256 -2.34 -15.71 1.44
C SER A 256 -0.90 -15.17 1.39
N GLY A 257 -0.54 -14.50 0.28
CA GLY A 257 0.77 -13.87 0.12
C GLY A 257 1.00 -12.75 1.13
N LEU A 258 0.01 -11.86 1.29
CA LEU A 258 0.10 -10.75 2.25
C LEU A 258 0.07 -11.22 3.70
N SER A 259 -0.77 -12.20 4.04
CA SER A 259 -0.85 -12.74 5.41
C SER A 259 0.45 -13.43 5.81
N SER A 260 1.06 -14.22 4.90
CA SER A 260 2.36 -14.82 5.15
C SER A 260 3.48 -13.78 5.31
N SER A 261 3.47 -12.74 4.48
CA SER A 261 4.41 -11.61 4.59
C SER A 261 4.23 -10.87 5.90
N ALA A 262 3.00 -10.48 6.26
CA ALA A 262 2.70 -9.77 7.51
C ALA A 262 3.18 -10.56 8.73
N LEU A 263 2.91 -11.87 8.79
CA LEU A 263 3.32 -12.75 9.88
C LEU A 263 4.85 -12.83 9.99
N LEU A 264 5.54 -13.12 8.89
CA LEU A 264 7.00 -13.26 8.89
C LEU A 264 7.71 -11.95 9.22
N LEU A 265 7.22 -10.82 8.71
CA LEU A 265 7.74 -9.50 9.05
C LEU A 265 7.51 -9.16 10.52
N PHE A 266 6.35 -9.49 11.08
CA PHE A 266 6.05 -9.28 12.49
C PHE A 266 6.96 -10.12 13.40
N LEU A 267 7.18 -11.39 13.07
CA LEU A 267 8.14 -12.24 13.77
C LEU A 267 9.57 -11.70 13.70
N ARG A 268 9.95 -11.17 12.53
CA ARG A 268 11.25 -10.51 12.34
C ARG A 268 11.39 -9.28 13.23
N PHE A 269 10.35 -8.45 13.30
CA PHE A 269 10.34 -7.28 14.17
C PHE A 269 10.46 -7.66 15.64
N GLN A 270 9.72 -8.69 16.10
CA GLN A 270 9.82 -9.19 17.47
C GLN A 270 11.23 -9.69 17.79
N PHE A 271 11.83 -10.47 16.88
CA PHE A 271 13.19 -10.99 17.06
C PHE A 271 14.21 -9.85 17.23
N LEU A 272 14.17 -8.84 16.36
CA LEU A 272 15.08 -7.70 16.41
C LEU A 272 14.90 -6.86 17.68
N THR A 273 13.67 -6.58 18.06
CA THR A 273 13.39 -5.77 19.28
C THR A 273 13.78 -6.52 20.54
N LYS A 274 13.58 -7.84 20.61
CA LYS A 274 14.05 -8.67 21.71
C LYS A 274 15.59 -8.63 21.81
N LYS A 275 16.29 -8.76 20.69
CA LYS A 275 17.77 -8.67 20.65
C LYS A 275 18.28 -7.29 21.12
N LEU A 276 17.63 -6.21 20.72
CA LEU A 276 17.99 -4.85 21.13
C LEU A 276 17.79 -4.62 22.64
N LEU A 277 16.72 -5.17 23.22
CA LEU A 277 16.44 -5.08 24.66
C LEU A 277 17.42 -5.90 25.51
N LEU A 278 18.06 -6.95 24.96
CA LEU A 278 19.07 -7.72 25.66
C LEU A 278 20.45 -7.05 25.67
N ILE A 279 20.67 -6.07 24.79
CA ILE A 279 21.95 -5.35 24.65
C ILE A 279 21.89 -4.02 25.45
N SER A 280 20.70 -3.56 25.83
CA SER A 280 20.52 -2.35 26.64
C SER A 280 20.64 -2.60 28.12
#